data_73840ae26d16c87869cbe29cb22d600c
#
_entry.id   73840ae26d16c87869cbe29cb22d600c
#
_cell.length_a   1.000
_cell.length_b   1.000
_cell.length_c   1.000
_cell.angle_alpha   90.00
_cell.angle_beta   90.00
_cell.angle_gamma   90.00
#
_symmetry.space_group_name_H-M   'P 1'
#
loop_
_entity.id
_entity.type
_entity.pdbx_description
1 polymer ?
#
loop_
_entity_poly.entity_id
_entity_poly.type
_entity_poly.pdbx_seq_one_letter_code
_entity_poly.pdbx_strand_id
1 'polypeptide(L)'
;MIQDAELIFFDEQALSSATLTSNNVFTGVGEASDNMTIVCDLVNPTGSGGACTVEVITGSTTSYTDAVTLGEFTAPFKAKIPRGNLGWIKLKATCTYTGGKMNASLVYDDDVL
;
A
#
# COMPACT_ATOMS: atom_id res chain seq x y z
N MET A 1 -5.34 6.76 15.57
CA MET A 1 -4.50 5.85 14.77
C MET A 1 -3.04 6.24 14.91
N ILE A 2 -2.20 5.28 15.19
CA ILE A 2 -0.76 5.51 15.34
C ILE A 2 -0.08 5.15 14.02
N GLN A 3 0.72 6.07 13.49
CA GLN A 3 1.51 5.82 12.29
C GLN A 3 2.98 5.87 12.63
N ASP A 4 3.71 4.85 12.21
CA ASP A 4 5.16 4.79 12.32
C ASP A 4 5.74 5.07 10.94
N ALA A 5 6.78 5.91 10.87
CA ALA A 5 7.40 6.25 9.60
C ALA A 5 7.90 5.02 8.84
N GLU A 6 8.30 3.97 9.54
CA GLU A 6 8.74 2.72 8.93
C GLU A 6 7.60 1.91 8.32
N LEU A 7 6.35 2.25 8.65
CA LEU A 7 5.16 1.57 8.16
C LEU A 7 4.40 2.39 7.12
N ILE A 8 5.00 3.44 6.60
CA ILE A 8 4.36 4.30 5.60
C ILE A 8 4.81 3.88 4.20
N PHE A 9 3.84 3.51 3.35
CA PHE A 9 4.09 3.21 1.94
C PHE A 9 4.19 4.48 1.12
N PHE A 10 3.15 5.31 1.17
CA PHE A 10 3.10 6.59 0.48
C PHE A 10 2.78 7.71 1.47
N ASP A 11 3.57 8.78 1.44
CA ASP A 11 3.36 9.96 2.27
C ASP A 11 3.12 11.15 1.35
N GLU A 12 1.86 11.55 1.22
CA GLU A 12 1.42 12.62 0.33
C GLU A 12 2.01 12.49 -1.08
N GLN A 13 1.99 11.26 -1.61
CA GLN A 13 2.50 10.98 -2.95
C GLN A 13 1.65 11.70 -4.00
N ALA A 14 2.26 12.56 -4.79
CA ALA A 14 1.55 13.26 -5.85
C ALA A 14 1.01 12.26 -6.88
N LEU A 15 -0.27 12.43 -7.23
CA LEU A 15 -0.89 11.62 -8.27
C LEU A 15 -0.63 12.23 -9.63
N SER A 16 -0.24 11.38 -10.55
CA SER A 16 -0.12 11.73 -11.95
C SER A 16 -0.52 10.49 -12.74
N SER A 17 -0.88 10.66 -13.98
CA SER A 17 -1.30 9.52 -14.82
C SER A 17 -0.11 8.59 -15.07
N ALA A 18 0.27 7.80 -14.07
CA ALA A 18 1.49 6.99 -14.06
C ALA A 18 1.40 5.85 -13.04
N THR A 19 2.39 4.97 -13.10
CA THR A 19 2.57 3.91 -12.12
C THR A 19 3.49 4.42 -11.02
N LEU A 20 3.05 4.28 -9.77
CA LEU A 20 3.78 4.72 -8.58
C LEU A 20 4.18 3.50 -7.76
N THR A 21 5.44 3.50 -7.29
CA THR A 21 5.94 2.41 -6.43
C THR A 21 6.25 2.98 -5.06
N SER A 22 5.73 2.30 -4.03
CA SER A 22 5.88 2.76 -2.66
C SER A 22 7.24 2.42 -2.06
N ASN A 23 7.45 2.91 -0.84
CA ASN A 23 8.54 2.45 0.00
C ASN A 23 8.35 0.98 0.35
N ASN A 24 9.45 0.31 0.69
CA ASN A 24 9.41 -1.06 1.18
C ASN A 24 9.13 -1.05 2.68
N VAL A 25 8.22 -1.91 3.12
CA VAL A 25 7.88 -2.02 4.54
C VAL A 25 8.14 -3.46 4.99
N PHE A 26 8.88 -3.62 6.07
CA PHE A 26 9.13 -4.95 6.63
C PHE A 26 8.00 -5.30 7.60
N THR A 27 7.30 -6.38 7.33
CA THR A 27 6.16 -6.83 8.14
C THR A 27 6.45 -8.11 8.91
N GLY A 28 7.58 -8.76 8.61
CA GLY A 28 7.82 -10.10 9.13
C GLY A 28 7.00 -11.14 8.38
N VAL A 29 7.22 -12.40 8.70
CA VAL A 29 6.59 -13.54 8.00
C VAL A 29 5.58 -14.20 8.92
N GLY A 30 4.52 -14.78 8.33
CA GLY A 30 3.56 -15.60 9.05
C GLY A 30 2.55 -14.78 9.85
N GLU A 31 2.25 -15.25 11.06
CA GLU A 31 1.18 -14.71 11.89
C GLU A 31 1.36 -13.25 12.28
N ALA A 32 2.59 -12.74 12.25
CA ALA A 32 2.86 -11.36 12.63
C ALA A 32 2.09 -10.35 11.76
N SER A 33 1.78 -10.72 10.53
CA SER A 33 1.07 -9.84 9.61
C SER A 33 -0.46 -9.92 9.73
N ASP A 34 -1.00 -10.88 10.49
CA ASP A 34 -2.45 -11.09 10.58
C ASP A 34 -3.17 -9.92 11.25
N ASN A 35 -2.47 -9.17 12.10
CA ASN A 35 -3.05 -8.02 12.81
C ASN A 35 -2.78 -6.69 12.13
N MET A 36 -2.29 -6.72 10.90
CA MET A 36 -1.93 -5.50 10.18
C MET A 36 -2.92 -5.21 9.06
N THR A 37 -3.29 -3.95 8.93
CA THR A 37 -4.23 -3.48 7.92
C THR A 37 -3.56 -2.41 7.07
N ILE A 38 -3.69 -2.52 5.76
CA ILE A 38 -3.24 -1.49 4.83
C ILE A 38 -4.37 -0.47 4.69
N VAL A 39 -4.07 0.79 4.95
CA VAL A 39 -5.02 1.89 4.80
C VAL A 39 -4.50 2.79 3.69
N CYS A 40 -5.28 2.96 2.64
CA CYS A 40 -4.92 3.78 1.49
C CYS A 40 -6.01 4.82 1.25
N ASP A 41 -5.63 6.09 1.28
CA ASP A 41 -6.54 7.21 1.09
C ASP A 41 -6.08 8.11 -0.05
N LEU A 42 -7.04 8.78 -0.67
CA LEU A 42 -6.79 9.79 -1.69
C LEU A 42 -7.19 11.15 -1.16
N VAL A 43 -6.37 12.16 -1.45
CA VAL A 43 -6.62 13.56 -1.05
C VAL A 43 -6.82 14.38 -2.31
N ASN A 44 -8.02 14.92 -2.47
CA ASN A 44 -8.40 15.80 -3.60
C ASN A 44 -7.98 15.24 -4.97
N PRO A 45 -8.30 13.98 -5.29
CA PRO A 45 -7.95 13.44 -6.60
C PRO A 45 -8.67 14.21 -7.70
N THR A 46 -7.95 14.52 -8.76
CA THR A 46 -8.49 15.28 -9.89
C THR A 46 -8.31 14.51 -11.19
N GLY A 47 -9.21 14.73 -12.12
CA GLY A 47 -9.20 14.06 -13.42
C GLY A 47 -10.52 13.33 -13.65
N SER A 48 -11.13 13.56 -14.80
CA SER A 48 -12.41 12.95 -15.13
C SER A 48 -12.26 11.45 -15.37
N GLY A 49 -13.06 10.65 -14.67
CA GLY A 49 -13.01 9.20 -14.81
C GLY A 49 -11.76 8.56 -14.24
N GLY A 50 -11.04 9.26 -13.37
CA GLY A 50 -9.82 8.72 -12.78
C GLY A 50 -10.05 7.57 -11.83
N ALA A 51 -9.01 6.74 -11.66
CA ALA A 51 -8.99 5.64 -10.70
C ALA A 51 -7.55 5.30 -10.34
N CYS A 52 -7.37 4.63 -9.22
CA CYS A 52 -6.08 4.07 -8.82
C CYS A 52 -6.26 2.62 -8.46
N THR A 53 -5.54 1.73 -9.13
CA THR A 53 -5.50 0.32 -8.80
C THR A 53 -4.18 0.04 -8.09
N VAL A 54 -4.25 -0.56 -6.90
CA VAL A 54 -3.09 -0.80 -6.05
C VAL A 54 -2.84 -2.29 -5.90
N GLU A 55 -1.66 -2.74 -6.34
CA GLU A 55 -1.21 -4.11 -6.15
C GLU A 55 -0.37 -4.19 -4.89
N VAL A 56 -0.64 -5.21 -4.05
CA VAL A 56 0.16 -5.52 -2.87
C VAL A 56 1.18 -6.58 -3.26
N ILE A 57 2.45 -6.22 -3.26
CA ILE A 57 3.53 -7.11 -3.70
C ILE A 57 4.40 -7.47 -2.52
N THR A 58 4.75 -8.74 -2.40
CA THR A 58 5.62 -9.22 -1.33
C THR A 58 6.91 -9.85 -1.91
N GLY A 59 7.95 -9.83 -1.10
CA GLY A 59 9.21 -10.49 -1.41
C GLY A 59 9.97 -10.80 -0.12
N SER A 60 10.89 -11.74 -0.17
CA SER A 60 11.70 -12.09 0.99
C SER A 60 12.84 -11.11 1.21
N THR A 61 13.17 -10.30 0.22
CA THR A 61 14.20 -9.25 0.29
C THR A 61 13.71 -7.98 -0.40
N THR A 62 14.39 -6.87 -0.17
CA THR A 62 14.06 -5.60 -0.81
C THR A 62 14.37 -5.58 -2.31
N SER A 63 15.05 -6.61 -2.82
CA SER A 63 15.27 -6.75 -4.27
C SER A 63 14.08 -7.40 -4.98
N TYR A 64 13.16 -7.98 -4.22
CA TYR A 64 11.95 -8.63 -4.75
C TYR A 64 12.24 -9.62 -5.88
N THR A 65 13.33 -10.39 -5.75
CA THR A 65 13.67 -11.40 -6.75
C THR A 65 12.65 -12.53 -6.80
N ASP A 66 11.96 -12.76 -5.68
CA ASP A 66 10.90 -13.75 -5.54
C ASP A 66 9.52 -13.10 -5.41
N ALA A 67 9.34 -11.93 -6.02
CA ALA A 67 8.12 -11.14 -5.88
C ALA A 67 6.85 -11.90 -6.25
N VAL A 68 5.83 -11.75 -5.42
CA VAL A 68 4.50 -12.30 -5.64
C VAL A 68 3.48 -11.21 -5.38
N THR A 69 2.48 -11.10 -6.23
CA THR A 69 1.36 -10.19 -6.01
C THR A 69 0.35 -10.88 -5.10
N LEU A 70 0.14 -10.32 -3.90
CA LEU A 70 -0.78 -10.89 -2.92
C LEU A 70 -2.24 -10.51 -3.19
N GLY A 71 -2.47 -9.36 -3.81
CA GLY A 71 -3.82 -8.90 -4.09
C GLY A 71 -3.81 -7.56 -4.78
N GLU A 72 -4.99 -7.16 -5.27
CA GLU A 72 -5.18 -5.91 -5.98
C GLU A 72 -6.43 -5.23 -5.45
N PHE A 73 -6.35 -3.94 -5.16
CA PHE A 73 -7.43 -3.16 -4.60
C PHE A 73 -7.57 -1.84 -5.32
N THR A 74 -8.77 -1.27 -5.31
CA THR A 74 -9.02 0.06 -5.87
C THR A 74 -9.01 1.08 -4.73
N ALA A 75 -8.16 2.10 -4.84
CA ALA A 75 -8.08 3.16 -3.84
C ALA A 75 -9.30 4.08 -3.91
N PRO A 76 -9.82 4.61 -2.78
CA PRO A 76 -9.33 4.35 -1.41
C PRO A 76 -9.79 2.99 -0.90
N PHE A 77 -8.97 2.37 -0.06
CA PHE A 77 -9.32 1.08 0.51
C PHE A 77 -8.70 0.87 1.88
N LYS A 78 -9.21 -0.13 2.56
CA LYS A 78 -8.71 -0.58 3.85
C LYS A 78 -8.81 -2.11 3.85
N ALA A 79 -7.69 -2.79 3.93
CA ALA A 79 -7.67 -4.24 3.80
C ALA A 79 -6.55 -4.84 4.64
N LYS A 80 -6.81 -6.02 5.18
CA LYS A 80 -5.76 -6.78 5.86
C LYS A 80 -4.77 -7.29 4.84
N ILE A 81 -3.52 -7.50 5.29
CA ILE A 81 -2.50 -8.08 4.42
C ILE A 81 -2.96 -9.47 3.99
N PRO A 82 -3.04 -9.76 2.69
CA PRO A 82 -3.39 -11.09 2.23
C PRO A 82 -2.36 -12.13 2.65
N ARG A 83 -2.76 -13.38 2.68
CA ARG A 83 -1.86 -14.48 3.02
C ARG A 83 -0.76 -14.63 1.97
N GLY A 84 0.38 -15.15 2.41
CA GLY A 84 1.52 -15.38 1.52
C GLY A 84 2.63 -14.35 1.66
N ASN A 85 2.55 -13.51 2.69
CA ASN A 85 3.57 -12.51 2.97
C ASN A 85 4.93 -13.15 3.19
N LEU A 86 5.93 -12.70 2.44
CA LEU A 86 7.31 -13.20 2.51
C LEU A 86 8.22 -12.36 3.39
N GLY A 87 7.71 -11.31 4.01
CA GLY A 87 8.45 -10.47 4.95
C GLY A 87 8.48 -9.00 4.57
N TRP A 88 8.72 -8.69 3.31
CA TRP A 88 8.70 -7.32 2.80
C TRP A 88 7.48 -7.08 1.93
N ILE A 89 6.92 -5.90 2.02
CA ILE A 89 5.75 -5.50 1.22
C ILE A 89 6.00 -4.14 0.60
N LYS A 90 5.57 -3.98 -0.65
CA LYS A 90 5.47 -2.69 -1.31
C LYS A 90 4.13 -2.63 -2.03
N LEU A 91 3.69 -1.41 -2.31
CA LEU A 91 2.48 -1.16 -3.10
C LEU A 91 2.89 -0.61 -4.46
N LYS A 92 2.22 -1.10 -5.50
CA LYS A 92 2.39 -0.58 -6.85
C LYS A 92 1.04 -0.04 -7.29
N ALA A 93 0.94 1.27 -7.42
CA ALA A 93 -0.31 1.93 -7.77
C ALA A 93 -0.27 2.37 -9.22
N THR A 94 -1.27 1.95 -9.99
CA THR A 94 -1.46 2.42 -11.36
C THR A 94 -2.61 3.40 -11.33
N CYS A 95 -2.30 4.67 -11.52
CA CYS A 95 -3.26 5.77 -11.38
C CYS A 95 -3.51 6.44 -12.72
N THR A 96 -4.78 6.83 -12.92
CA THR A 96 -5.18 7.63 -14.08
C THR A 96 -5.61 9.04 -13.69
N TYR A 97 -5.61 9.35 -12.38
CA TYR A 97 -5.83 10.72 -11.94
C TYR A 97 -4.68 11.61 -12.39
N THR A 98 -4.99 12.87 -12.69
CA THR A 98 -4.01 13.86 -13.14
C THR A 98 -3.48 14.73 -12.01
N GLY A 99 -4.10 14.69 -10.84
CA GLY A 99 -3.67 15.46 -9.68
C GLY A 99 -4.25 14.90 -8.40
N GLY A 100 -3.84 15.49 -7.29
CA GLY A 100 -4.20 15.01 -5.96
C GLY A 100 -3.03 14.30 -5.30
N LYS A 101 -3.28 13.67 -4.17
CA LYS A 101 -2.25 12.97 -3.40
C LYS A 101 -2.77 11.64 -2.88
N MET A 102 -1.85 10.72 -2.62
CA MET A 102 -2.15 9.42 -2.03
C MET A 102 -1.37 9.26 -0.75
N ASN A 103 -2.04 8.78 0.29
CA ASN A 103 -1.43 8.35 1.53
C ASN A 103 -1.73 6.88 1.73
N ALA A 104 -0.73 6.11 2.05
CA ALA A 104 -0.92 4.69 2.35
C ALA A 104 0.02 4.28 3.47
N SER A 105 -0.51 3.57 4.43
CA SER A 105 0.27 3.11 5.58
C SER A 105 -0.23 1.76 6.06
N LEU A 106 0.61 1.11 6.87
CA LEU A 106 0.28 -0.13 7.52
C LEU A 106 0.00 0.18 8.99
N VAL A 107 -1.12 -0.30 9.51
CA VAL A 107 -1.48 -0.07 10.90
C VAL A 107 -1.86 -1.40 11.56
N TYR A 108 -1.64 -1.48 12.87
CA TYR A 108 -2.13 -2.61 13.64
C TYR A 108 -3.64 -2.45 13.86
N ASP A 109 -4.36 -3.56 13.90
CA ASP A 109 -5.82 -3.53 14.07
C ASP A 109 -6.25 -2.75 15.31
N ASP A 110 -5.48 -2.84 16.38
CA ASP A 110 -5.78 -2.11 17.62
C ASP A 110 -5.78 -0.60 17.43
N ASP A 111 -5.07 -0.11 16.41
CA ASP A 111 -4.95 1.32 16.13
C ASP A 111 -6.06 1.83 15.20
N VAL A 112 -6.87 0.94 14.68
CA VAL A 112 -7.90 1.26 13.69
C VAL A 112 -9.26 1.57 14.33
N LEU A 113 -9.37 1.34 15.60
CA LEU A 113 -10.60 1.51 16.36
C LEU A 113 -11.14 2.95 16.40
#